data_0cba735174cfc832b84f719d650fcaa9
#
_entry.id   0cba735174cfc832b84f719d650fcaa9
#
_cell.length_a   1.000
_cell.length_b   1.000
_cell.length_c   1.000
_cell.angle_alpha   90.00
_cell.angle_beta   90.00
_cell.angle_gamma   90.00
#
_symmetry.space_group_name_H-M   'P 1'
#
loop_
_entity.id
_entity.type
_entity.pdbx_description
1 polymer ?
#
loop_
_entity_poly.entity_id
_entity_poly.type
_entity_poly.pdbx_seq_one_letter_code
_entity_poly.pdbx_strand_id
1 'polypeptide(L)'
;MQKYAELEKYIYTEIVPKYAAFDDAHKEDHALTVIHQALHLAEGCQGHVDKALLLAAAACHDLGLINGRDRHHLDSGIIIREDKRLREWFCDEEIETIAQAAEDHRASGEGEPRSIYGKIVAEADRVIDGETIIRRTVQFGFKHYPGLDRDGHIARAISHLHEKYGRGGYLKLWIPWSDNAARLAELQDLIADDKALRAEVERIYDRITISI
;
A
#
# COMPACT_ATOMS: atom_id res chain seq x y z
N MET A 1 6.58 1.29 -28.54
CA MET A 1 7.55 2.12 -27.78
C MET A 1 7.07 3.56 -27.61
N GLN A 2 6.68 4.30 -28.64
CA GLN A 2 6.24 5.71 -28.49
C GLN A 2 5.01 5.85 -27.58
N LYS A 3 3.96 5.03 -27.75
CA LYS A 3 2.72 5.05 -26.96
C LYS A 3 2.99 4.83 -25.45
N TYR A 4 3.92 3.93 -25.09
CA TYR A 4 4.31 3.70 -23.71
C TYR A 4 5.04 4.92 -23.11
N ALA A 5 5.96 5.53 -23.83
CA ALA A 5 6.68 6.72 -23.36
C ALA A 5 5.76 7.93 -23.14
N GLU A 6 4.71 8.08 -23.95
CA GLU A 6 3.69 9.12 -23.78
C GLU A 6 2.81 8.86 -22.54
N LEU A 7 2.41 7.61 -22.31
CA LEU A 7 1.73 7.21 -21.07
C LEU A 7 2.61 7.45 -19.84
N GLU A 8 3.86 6.99 -19.90
CA GLU A 8 4.81 7.17 -18.81
C GLU A 8 4.99 8.65 -18.48
N LYS A 9 5.16 9.50 -19.48
CA LYS A 9 5.20 10.95 -19.30
C LYS A 9 3.93 11.45 -18.60
N TYR A 10 2.74 11.06 -19.06
CA TYR A 10 1.47 11.45 -18.43
C TYR A 10 1.40 11.04 -16.96
N ILE A 11 1.77 9.80 -16.65
CA ILE A 11 1.78 9.28 -15.28
C ILE A 11 2.67 10.15 -14.37
N TYR A 12 3.91 10.42 -14.80
CA TYR A 12 4.87 11.16 -13.95
C TYR A 12 4.62 12.67 -13.90
N THR A 13 3.98 13.28 -14.92
CA THR A 13 3.72 14.72 -14.93
C THR A 13 2.33 15.12 -14.47
N GLU A 14 1.33 14.24 -14.54
CA GLU A 14 -0.07 14.58 -14.25
C GLU A 14 -0.69 13.74 -13.13
N ILE A 15 -0.30 12.47 -12.99
CA ILE A 15 -0.89 11.58 -11.98
C ILE A 15 -0.10 11.63 -10.67
N VAL A 16 1.20 11.34 -10.70
CA VAL A 16 2.05 11.32 -9.50
C VAL A 16 2.01 12.64 -8.71
N PRO A 17 2.03 13.83 -9.33
CA PRO A 17 1.95 15.09 -8.57
C PRO A 17 0.66 15.29 -7.78
N LYS A 18 -0.44 14.59 -8.10
CA LYS A 18 -1.69 14.66 -7.31
C LYS A 18 -1.50 14.15 -5.88
N TYR A 19 -0.55 13.26 -5.67
CA TYR A 19 -0.21 12.68 -4.36
C TYR A 19 0.35 13.71 -3.38
N ALA A 20 0.89 14.85 -3.84
CA ALA A 20 1.35 15.93 -2.97
C ALA A 20 0.26 16.47 -2.04
N ALA A 21 -1.02 16.33 -2.43
CA ALA A 21 -2.17 16.77 -1.64
C ALA A 21 -2.61 15.78 -0.54
N PHE A 22 -2.06 14.55 -0.51
CA PHE A 22 -2.47 13.51 0.42
C PHE A 22 -1.68 13.57 1.74
N ASP A 23 -1.98 12.67 2.67
CA ASP A 23 -1.28 12.61 3.95
C ASP A 23 0.19 12.14 3.81
N ASP A 24 0.99 12.31 4.86
CA ASP A 24 2.44 12.04 4.82
C ASP A 24 2.81 10.58 4.52
N ALA A 25 1.88 9.65 4.66
CA ALA A 25 2.11 8.25 4.33
C ALA A 25 1.85 7.92 2.85
N HIS A 26 1.18 8.83 2.12
CA HIS A 26 0.70 8.62 0.75
C HIS A 26 1.09 9.79 -0.17
N LYS A 27 2.32 10.30 0.00
CA LYS A 27 2.91 11.33 -0.85
C LYS A 27 3.44 10.75 -2.17
N GLU A 28 4.02 11.59 -3.00
CA GLU A 28 4.60 11.24 -4.31
C GLU A 28 5.64 10.12 -4.22
N ASP A 29 6.46 10.09 -3.18
CA ASP A 29 7.46 9.06 -2.93
C ASP A 29 6.84 7.68 -2.70
N HIS A 30 5.67 7.62 -2.05
CA HIS A 30 4.89 6.39 -1.92
C HIS A 30 4.41 5.91 -3.30
N ALA A 31 3.79 6.77 -4.10
CA ALA A 31 3.32 6.40 -5.44
C ALA A 31 4.48 5.89 -6.32
N LEU A 32 5.62 6.57 -6.30
CA LEU A 32 6.81 6.15 -7.02
C LEU A 32 7.34 4.80 -6.54
N THR A 33 7.32 4.56 -5.24
CA THR A 33 7.72 3.28 -4.63
C THR A 33 6.80 2.16 -5.10
N VAL A 34 5.48 2.36 -5.07
CA VAL A 34 4.51 1.34 -5.51
C VAL A 34 4.66 1.04 -7.00
N ILE A 35 4.84 2.07 -7.84
CA ILE A 35 5.12 1.88 -9.28
C ILE A 35 6.37 1.02 -9.48
N HIS A 36 7.47 1.37 -8.83
CA HIS A 36 8.74 0.66 -8.99
C HIS A 36 8.63 -0.80 -8.53
N GLN A 37 8.03 -1.03 -7.35
CA GLN A 37 7.83 -2.37 -6.80
C GLN A 37 6.89 -3.21 -7.68
N ALA A 38 5.79 -2.63 -8.20
CA ALA A 38 4.88 -3.33 -9.08
C ALA A 38 5.56 -3.80 -10.36
N LEU A 39 6.34 -2.93 -11.02
CA LEU A 39 7.08 -3.27 -12.23
C LEU A 39 8.15 -4.33 -11.95
N HIS A 40 8.83 -4.26 -10.81
CA HIS A 40 9.79 -5.28 -10.40
C HIS A 40 9.14 -6.64 -10.13
N LEU A 41 8.03 -6.67 -9.41
CA LEU A 41 7.28 -7.91 -9.15
C LEU A 41 6.77 -8.56 -10.44
N ALA A 42 6.41 -7.76 -11.45
CA ALA A 42 5.98 -8.27 -12.74
C ALA A 42 7.07 -9.05 -13.50
N GLU A 43 8.36 -8.78 -13.23
CA GLU A 43 9.48 -9.50 -13.85
C GLU A 43 9.53 -10.98 -13.43
N GLY A 44 9.03 -11.32 -12.24
CA GLY A 44 8.92 -12.68 -11.75
C GLY A 44 7.68 -13.45 -12.24
N CYS A 45 6.75 -12.79 -12.95
CA CYS A 45 5.55 -13.46 -13.47
C CYS A 45 5.88 -14.45 -14.58
N GLN A 46 5.36 -15.69 -14.46
CA GLN A 46 5.48 -16.69 -15.52
C GLN A 46 4.56 -16.43 -16.72
N GLY A 47 3.56 -15.55 -16.58
CA GLY A 47 2.62 -15.15 -17.61
C GLY A 47 2.91 -13.74 -18.15
N HIS A 48 2.22 -13.37 -19.25
CA HIS A 48 2.33 -12.04 -19.79
C HIS A 48 1.61 -11.03 -18.87
N VAL A 49 2.34 -10.03 -18.41
CA VAL A 49 1.81 -8.85 -17.70
C VAL A 49 2.11 -7.63 -18.58
N ASP A 50 1.06 -6.93 -19.02
CA ASP A 50 1.23 -5.69 -19.75
C ASP A 50 1.74 -4.60 -18.78
N LYS A 51 2.96 -4.14 -19.03
CA LYS A 51 3.63 -3.12 -18.19
C LYS A 51 2.92 -1.76 -18.23
N ALA A 52 2.20 -1.45 -19.32
CA ALA A 52 1.45 -0.20 -19.42
C ALA A 52 0.21 -0.24 -18.52
N LEU A 53 -0.56 -1.33 -18.52
CA LEU A 53 -1.68 -1.54 -17.62
C LEU A 53 -1.23 -1.50 -16.16
N LEU A 54 -0.14 -2.20 -15.85
CA LEU A 54 0.40 -2.25 -14.49
C LEU A 54 0.90 -0.90 -14.01
N LEU A 55 1.60 -0.15 -14.85
CA LEU A 55 2.07 1.21 -14.55
C LEU A 55 0.89 2.12 -14.20
N ALA A 56 -0.17 2.10 -15.03
CA ALA A 56 -1.36 2.91 -14.78
C ALA A 56 -2.08 2.49 -13.49
N ALA A 57 -2.25 1.19 -13.26
CA ALA A 57 -2.89 0.67 -12.04
C ALA A 57 -2.12 1.05 -10.78
N ALA A 58 -0.80 0.85 -10.77
CA ALA A 58 0.07 1.21 -9.65
C ALA A 58 0.10 2.72 -9.39
N ALA A 59 0.14 3.54 -10.46
CA ALA A 59 0.14 4.99 -10.31
C ALA A 59 -1.18 5.58 -9.82
N CYS A 60 -2.30 4.94 -10.11
CA CYS A 60 -3.64 5.46 -9.80
C CYS A 60 -4.29 4.82 -8.57
N HIS A 61 -3.62 3.86 -7.88
CA HIS A 61 -4.24 3.02 -6.84
C HIS A 61 -4.86 3.83 -5.70
N ASP A 62 -4.25 4.94 -5.32
CA ASP A 62 -4.62 5.76 -4.17
C ASP A 62 -5.23 7.14 -4.53
N LEU A 63 -5.54 7.40 -5.81
CA LEU A 63 -6.11 8.70 -6.22
C LEU A 63 -7.40 9.05 -5.48
N GLY A 64 -8.17 8.05 -5.05
CA GLY A 64 -9.39 8.22 -4.27
C GLY A 64 -9.18 8.78 -2.87
N LEU A 65 -7.95 8.88 -2.36
CA LEU A 65 -7.64 9.56 -1.10
C LEU A 65 -8.05 11.04 -1.10
N ILE A 66 -8.22 11.66 -2.27
CA ILE A 66 -8.79 13.00 -2.39
C ILE A 66 -10.17 13.11 -1.71
N ASN A 67 -10.93 12.02 -1.65
CA ASN A 67 -12.25 11.92 -1.03
C ASN A 67 -12.20 11.36 0.41
N GLY A 68 -10.99 11.09 0.95
CA GLY A 68 -10.80 10.52 2.28
C GLY A 68 -10.48 9.03 2.27
N ARG A 69 -10.09 8.48 3.45
CA ARG A 69 -9.51 7.13 3.57
C ARG A 69 -10.52 5.99 3.51
N ASP A 70 -11.77 6.22 3.89
CA ASP A 70 -12.70 5.11 4.16
C ASP A 70 -13.00 4.26 2.92
N ARG A 71 -13.15 4.92 1.77
CA ARG A 71 -13.50 4.31 0.50
C ARG A 71 -12.49 4.61 -0.61
N HIS A 72 -11.27 5.09 -0.28
CA HIS A 72 -10.29 5.54 -1.27
C HIS A 72 -10.05 4.54 -2.42
N HIS A 73 -10.01 3.25 -2.13
CA HIS A 73 -9.82 2.20 -3.14
C HIS A 73 -10.97 2.18 -4.16
N LEU A 74 -12.23 2.28 -3.73
CA LEU A 74 -13.39 2.34 -4.62
C LEU A 74 -13.42 3.66 -5.39
N ASP A 75 -13.12 4.77 -4.72
CA ASP A 75 -13.08 6.09 -5.34
C ASP A 75 -11.93 6.18 -6.36
N SER A 76 -10.80 5.51 -6.14
CA SER A 76 -9.74 5.36 -7.15
C SER A 76 -10.26 4.67 -8.41
N GLY A 77 -11.02 3.58 -8.26
CA GLY A 77 -11.65 2.90 -9.39
C GLY A 77 -12.60 3.81 -10.18
N ILE A 78 -13.38 4.64 -9.49
CA ILE A 78 -14.27 5.63 -10.13
C ILE A 78 -13.45 6.66 -10.93
N ILE A 79 -12.43 7.25 -10.29
CA ILE A 79 -11.54 8.25 -10.93
C ILE A 79 -10.88 7.67 -12.18
N ILE A 80 -10.42 6.42 -12.14
CA ILE A 80 -9.80 5.75 -13.29
C ILE A 80 -10.80 5.58 -14.44
N ARG A 81 -12.02 5.14 -14.16
CA ARG A 81 -13.07 4.95 -15.18
C ARG A 81 -13.50 6.26 -15.84
N GLU A 82 -13.45 7.37 -15.10
CA GLU A 82 -13.82 8.72 -15.57
C GLU A 82 -12.67 9.46 -16.27
N ASP A 83 -11.42 8.97 -16.12
CA ASP A 83 -10.26 9.62 -16.74
C ASP A 83 -10.27 9.46 -18.26
N LYS A 84 -10.55 10.59 -18.97
CA LYS A 84 -10.60 10.63 -20.43
C LYS A 84 -9.21 10.50 -21.06
N ARG A 85 -8.14 10.85 -20.34
CA ARG A 85 -6.76 10.80 -20.85
C ARG A 85 -6.26 9.36 -20.91
N LEU A 86 -6.60 8.53 -19.92
CA LEU A 86 -6.24 7.12 -19.96
C LEU A 86 -6.81 6.39 -21.18
N ARG A 87 -7.96 6.84 -21.69
CA ARG A 87 -8.59 6.31 -22.91
C ARG A 87 -7.80 6.59 -24.21
N GLU A 88 -6.80 7.45 -24.17
CA GLU A 88 -5.87 7.63 -25.29
C GLU A 88 -4.93 6.40 -25.46
N TRP A 89 -4.74 5.64 -24.38
CA TRP A 89 -3.87 4.47 -24.35
C TRP A 89 -4.59 3.15 -24.18
N PHE A 90 -5.76 3.14 -23.52
CA PHE A 90 -6.47 1.93 -23.10
C PHE A 90 -7.89 1.87 -23.62
N CYS A 91 -8.33 0.66 -24.01
CA CYS A 91 -9.75 0.40 -24.31
C CYS A 91 -10.56 0.25 -23.00
N ASP A 92 -11.89 0.12 -23.12
CA ASP A 92 -12.78 0.06 -21.96
C ASP A 92 -12.50 -1.14 -21.06
N GLU A 93 -12.15 -2.30 -21.60
CA GLU A 93 -11.81 -3.50 -20.85
C GLU A 93 -10.48 -3.35 -20.09
N GLU A 94 -9.53 -2.64 -20.69
CA GLU A 94 -8.24 -2.34 -20.05
C GLU A 94 -8.41 -1.31 -18.94
N ILE A 95 -9.23 -0.27 -19.15
CA ILE A 95 -9.61 0.69 -18.10
C ILE A 95 -10.28 -0.02 -16.93
N GLU A 96 -11.18 -0.96 -17.20
CA GLU A 96 -11.83 -1.74 -16.14
C GLU A 96 -10.82 -2.59 -15.36
N THR A 97 -9.85 -3.20 -16.05
CA THR A 97 -8.77 -3.96 -15.41
C THR A 97 -7.91 -3.08 -14.49
N ILE A 98 -7.56 -1.87 -14.93
CA ILE A 98 -6.81 -0.87 -14.16
C ILE A 98 -7.61 -0.45 -12.92
N ALA A 99 -8.90 -0.12 -13.11
CA ALA A 99 -9.80 0.30 -12.04
C ALA A 99 -9.97 -0.79 -10.97
N GLN A 100 -10.20 -2.04 -11.41
CA GLN A 100 -10.31 -3.18 -10.51
C GLN A 100 -9.02 -3.44 -9.73
N ALA A 101 -7.86 -3.27 -10.35
CA ALA A 101 -6.59 -3.43 -9.66
C ALA A 101 -6.40 -2.37 -8.55
N ALA A 102 -6.85 -1.13 -8.78
CA ALA A 102 -6.86 -0.09 -7.76
C ALA A 102 -7.88 -0.41 -6.64
N GLU A 103 -9.07 -0.92 -6.97
CA GLU A 103 -10.07 -1.31 -5.97
C GLU A 103 -9.59 -2.47 -5.07
N ASP A 104 -8.83 -3.40 -5.64
CA ASP A 104 -8.40 -4.64 -4.97
C ASP A 104 -7.18 -4.46 -4.05
N HIS A 105 -6.49 -3.28 -4.06
CA HIS A 105 -5.23 -3.13 -3.34
C HIS A 105 -5.38 -3.09 -1.82
N ARG A 106 -6.56 -2.74 -1.30
CA ARG A 106 -6.77 -2.52 0.14
C ARG A 106 -6.50 -3.78 0.96
N ALA A 107 -5.62 -3.69 1.98
CA ALA A 107 -5.24 -4.83 2.81
C ALA A 107 -6.38 -5.43 3.64
N SER A 108 -7.38 -4.61 4.01
CA SER A 108 -8.59 -5.04 4.73
C SER A 108 -9.75 -5.39 3.79
N GLY A 109 -9.52 -5.46 2.48
CA GLY A 109 -10.52 -5.89 1.51
C GLY A 109 -10.92 -7.35 1.71
N GLU A 110 -12.18 -7.67 1.40
CA GLU A 110 -12.69 -9.03 1.42
C GLU A 110 -12.34 -9.75 0.10
N GLY A 111 -11.71 -10.91 0.22
CA GLY A 111 -11.45 -11.78 -0.93
C GLY A 111 -10.07 -11.60 -1.58
N GLU A 112 -9.89 -12.37 -2.64
CA GLU A 112 -8.68 -12.37 -3.46
C GLU A 112 -8.80 -11.29 -4.56
N PRO A 113 -7.72 -10.55 -4.88
CA PRO A 113 -7.73 -9.63 -6.01
C PRO A 113 -8.14 -10.31 -7.32
N ARG A 114 -9.01 -9.65 -8.08
CA ARG A 114 -9.67 -10.19 -9.28
C ARG A 114 -8.73 -10.54 -10.43
N SER A 115 -7.53 -9.94 -10.44
CA SER A 115 -6.55 -10.12 -11.51
C SER A 115 -5.12 -10.17 -10.98
N ILE A 116 -4.19 -10.61 -11.84
CA ILE A 116 -2.75 -10.52 -11.54
C ILE A 116 -2.31 -9.06 -11.29
N TYR A 117 -2.92 -8.10 -11.96
CA TYR A 117 -2.65 -6.67 -11.76
C TYR A 117 -3.03 -6.23 -10.34
N GLY A 118 -4.23 -6.61 -9.88
CA GLY A 118 -4.67 -6.36 -8.50
C GLY A 118 -3.76 -7.01 -7.46
N LYS A 119 -3.34 -8.26 -7.69
CA LYS A 119 -2.38 -8.96 -6.82
C LYS A 119 -1.05 -8.24 -6.71
N ILE A 120 -0.50 -7.83 -7.86
CA ILE A 120 0.80 -7.12 -7.90
C ILE A 120 0.69 -5.75 -7.24
N VAL A 121 -0.34 -4.96 -7.54
CA VAL A 121 -0.52 -3.63 -6.94
C VAL A 121 -0.73 -3.75 -5.43
N ALA A 122 -1.59 -4.67 -4.99
CA ALA A 122 -1.80 -4.94 -3.58
C ALA A 122 -0.52 -5.38 -2.85
N GLU A 123 0.32 -6.19 -3.49
CA GLU A 123 1.62 -6.63 -2.93
C GLU A 123 2.63 -5.48 -2.90
N ALA A 124 2.70 -4.69 -3.98
CA ALA A 124 3.61 -3.55 -4.11
C ALA A 124 3.32 -2.44 -3.10
N ASP A 125 2.04 -2.21 -2.76
CA ASP A 125 1.62 -1.26 -1.73
C ASP A 125 2.01 -1.71 -0.31
N ARG A 126 2.26 -3.01 -0.10
CA ARG A 126 2.63 -3.57 1.20
C ARG A 126 4.13 -3.49 1.42
N VAL A 127 4.60 -2.38 1.98
CA VAL A 127 5.99 -2.30 2.46
C VAL A 127 6.09 -3.04 3.79
N ILE A 128 6.68 -4.23 3.77
CA ILE A 128 6.94 -5.02 4.98
C ILE A 128 8.35 -4.68 5.50
N ASP A 129 8.37 -3.80 6.47
CA ASP A 129 9.56 -3.44 7.26
C ASP A 129 9.12 -3.26 8.72
N GLY A 130 9.63 -4.10 9.61
CA GLY A 130 9.16 -4.20 11.00
C GLY A 130 9.27 -2.88 11.76
N GLU A 131 10.41 -2.19 11.67
CA GLU A 131 10.60 -0.90 12.36
C GLU A 131 9.65 0.18 11.82
N THR A 132 9.51 0.27 10.50
CA THR A 132 8.59 1.23 9.86
C THR A 132 7.14 0.93 10.22
N ILE A 133 6.73 -0.34 10.23
CA ILE A 133 5.37 -0.76 10.59
C ILE A 133 5.07 -0.37 12.04
N ILE A 134 5.95 -0.69 12.98
CA ILE A 134 5.77 -0.36 14.41
C ILE A 134 5.72 1.16 14.59
N ARG A 135 6.67 1.89 13.98
CA ARG A 135 6.73 3.35 14.02
C ARG A 135 5.44 4.00 13.52
N ARG A 136 4.96 3.62 12.33
CA ARG A 136 3.70 4.13 11.77
C ARG A 136 2.49 3.77 12.64
N THR A 137 2.49 2.58 13.25
CA THR A 137 1.43 2.16 14.16
C THR A 137 1.38 3.03 15.41
N VAL A 138 2.52 3.37 16.00
CA VAL A 138 2.61 4.28 17.16
C VAL A 138 2.19 5.71 16.77
N GLN A 139 2.72 6.23 15.66
CA GLN A 139 2.36 7.58 15.15
C GLN A 139 0.87 7.72 14.85
N PHE A 140 0.25 6.69 14.28
CA PHE A 140 -1.20 6.65 14.09
C PHE A 140 -1.94 6.78 15.44
N GLY A 141 -1.44 6.11 16.48
CA GLY A 141 -1.97 6.22 17.83
C GLY A 141 -1.97 7.66 18.34
N PHE A 142 -0.86 8.36 18.25
CA PHE A 142 -0.77 9.77 18.67
C PHE A 142 -1.78 10.67 17.96
N LYS A 143 -1.94 10.48 16.67
CA LYS A 143 -2.83 11.30 15.85
C LYS A 143 -4.31 11.05 16.13
N HIS A 144 -4.71 9.79 16.31
CA HIS A 144 -6.13 9.40 16.35
C HIS A 144 -6.66 9.09 17.76
N TYR A 145 -5.77 8.90 18.73
CA TYR A 145 -6.12 8.59 20.12
C TYR A 145 -5.34 9.46 21.11
N PRO A 146 -5.43 10.81 20.98
CA PRO A 146 -4.58 11.74 21.77
C PRO A 146 -4.83 11.69 23.29
N GLY A 147 -5.91 11.05 23.73
CA GLY A 147 -6.23 10.89 25.15
C GLY A 147 -5.63 9.67 25.83
N LEU A 148 -4.91 8.82 25.09
CA LEU A 148 -4.22 7.66 25.68
C LEU A 148 -2.93 8.12 26.37
N ASP A 149 -2.65 7.50 27.53
CA ASP A 149 -1.34 7.56 28.15
C ASP A 149 -0.32 6.68 27.43
N ARG A 150 0.94 6.67 27.91
CA ARG A 150 2.03 5.85 27.31
C ARG A 150 1.64 4.38 27.20
N ASP A 151 1.15 3.80 28.30
CA ASP A 151 0.81 2.37 28.34
C ASP A 151 -0.38 2.05 27.42
N GLY A 152 -1.36 2.93 27.34
CA GLY A 152 -2.49 2.83 26.43
C GLY A 152 -2.06 2.84 24.96
N HIS A 153 -1.11 3.72 24.56
CA HIS A 153 -0.55 3.75 23.21
C HIS A 153 0.21 2.47 22.87
N ILE A 154 1.02 1.97 23.81
CA ILE A 154 1.80 0.73 23.64
C ILE A 154 0.84 -0.46 23.49
N ALA A 155 -0.14 -0.60 24.40
CA ALA A 155 -1.11 -1.69 24.34
C ALA A 155 -1.91 -1.68 23.03
N ARG A 156 -2.38 -0.51 22.58
CA ARG A 156 -3.08 -0.34 21.31
C ARG A 156 -2.19 -0.74 20.13
N ALA A 157 -0.91 -0.33 20.14
CA ALA A 157 0.01 -0.65 19.05
C ALA A 157 0.23 -2.17 18.96
N ILE A 158 0.49 -2.84 20.10
CA ILE A 158 0.66 -4.29 20.18
C ILE A 158 -0.60 -5.02 19.67
N SER A 159 -1.80 -4.62 20.14
CA SER A 159 -3.06 -5.21 19.68
C SER A 159 -3.22 -5.11 18.16
N HIS A 160 -2.96 -3.94 17.58
CA HIS A 160 -3.06 -3.74 16.13
C HIS A 160 -2.03 -4.57 15.35
N LEU A 161 -0.79 -4.72 15.88
CA LEU A 161 0.24 -5.55 15.25
C LEU A 161 -0.18 -7.02 15.19
N HIS A 162 -0.74 -7.57 16.28
CA HIS A 162 -1.30 -8.92 16.30
C HIS A 162 -2.46 -9.07 15.31
N GLU A 163 -3.41 -8.14 15.33
CA GLU A 163 -4.61 -8.19 14.50
C GLU A 163 -4.29 -8.15 13.01
N LYS A 164 -3.36 -7.32 12.60
CA LYS A 164 -3.05 -7.12 11.19
C LYS A 164 -1.94 -8.05 10.68
N TYR A 165 -0.84 -8.15 11.41
CA TYR A 165 0.40 -8.78 10.93
C TYR A 165 0.70 -10.12 11.60
N GLY A 166 0.07 -10.46 12.73
CA GLY A 166 0.28 -11.73 13.42
C GLY A 166 -0.05 -12.95 12.56
N ARG A 167 0.34 -14.14 12.99
CA ARG A 167 0.13 -15.44 12.26
C ARG A 167 -1.36 -15.79 12.08
N GLY A 168 -2.27 -15.04 12.12
CA GLY A 168 -3.70 -15.19 11.88
C GLY A 168 -4.31 -13.85 11.50
N GLY A 169 -3.45 -12.85 11.30
CA GLY A 169 -3.86 -11.51 10.97
C GLY A 169 -4.50 -11.39 9.60
N TYR A 170 -5.18 -10.26 9.39
CA TYR A 170 -5.93 -10.05 8.15
C TYR A 170 -5.05 -9.66 6.95
N LEU A 171 -3.76 -9.31 7.14
CA LEU A 171 -2.87 -9.02 6.03
C LEU A 171 -2.66 -10.27 5.18
N LYS A 172 -2.94 -10.16 3.88
CA LYS A 172 -2.69 -11.22 2.89
C LYS A 172 -1.61 -10.79 1.92
N LEU A 173 -0.73 -11.70 1.58
CA LEU A 173 0.26 -11.57 0.51
C LEU A 173 -0.18 -12.41 -0.68
N TRP A 174 0.04 -11.89 -1.89
CA TRP A 174 -0.53 -12.47 -3.10
C TRP A 174 0.52 -12.95 -4.10
N ILE A 175 1.78 -12.52 -3.91
CA ILE A 175 2.87 -12.77 -4.87
C ILE A 175 3.92 -13.68 -4.21
N PRO A 176 3.96 -14.99 -4.58
CA PRO A 176 4.83 -15.98 -3.91
C PRO A 176 6.34 -15.73 -4.04
N TRP A 177 6.76 -14.98 -5.07
CA TRP A 177 8.16 -14.63 -5.30
C TRP A 177 8.54 -13.25 -4.74
N SER A 178 7.64 -12.60 -4.02
CA SER A 178 7.92 -11.36 -3.31
C SER A 178 8.74 -11.60 -2.04
N ASP A 179 9.69 -10.72 -1.76
CA ASP A 179 10.44 -10.71 -0.49
C ASP A 179 9.56 -10.44 0.73
N ASN A 180 8.33 -9.93 0.51
CA ASN A 180 7.40 -9.63 1.60
C ASN A 180 7.06 -10.85 2.46
N ALA A 181 7.03 -12.05 1.88
CA ALA A 181 6.75 -13.26 2.64
C ALA A 181 7.82 -13.54 3.71
N ALA A 182 9.09 -13.42 3.35
CA ALA A 182 10.20 -13.59 4.30
C ALA A 182 10.19 -12.50 5.37
N ARG A 183 10.04 -11.24 4.96
CA ARG A 183 9.98 -10.08 5.88
C ARG A 183 8.77 -10.15 6.82
N LEU A 184 7.62 -10.61 6.33
CA LEU A 184 6.44 -10.83 7.18
C LEU A 184 6.68 -11.95 8.19
N ALA A 185 7.35 -13.03 7.80
CA ALA A 185 7.69 -14.11 8.72
C ALA A 185 8.59 -13.62 9.86
N GLU A 186 9.61 -12.80 9.57
CA GLU A 186 10.46 -12.17 10.59
C GLU A 186 9.66 -11.29 11.55
N LEU A 187 8.75 -10.47 11.02
CA LEU A 187 7.85 -9.65 11.85
C LEU A 187 6.91 -10.51 12.69
N GLN A 188 6.40 -11.60 12.13
CA GLN A 188 5.51 -12.54 12.85
C GLN A 188 6.24 -13.27 13.98
N ASP A 189 7.53 -13.57 13.83
CA ASP A 189 8.33 -14.15 14.89
C ASP A 189 8.54 -13.15 16.04
N LEU A 190 8.79 -11.87 15.72
CA LEU A 190 8.80 -10.80 16.72
C LEU A 190 7.45 -10.64 17.42
N ILE A 191 6.34 -10.65 16.68
CA ILE A 191 4.98 -10.50 17.23
C ILE A 191 4.62 -11.68 18.13
N ALA A 192 5.12 -12.88 17.86
CA ALA A 192 4.85 -14.08 18.66
C ALA A 192 5.58 -14.08 20.03
N ASP A 193 6.61 -13.26 20.20
CA ASP A 193 7.29 -13.04 21.48
C ASP A 193 6.76 -11.74 22.12
N ASP A 194 5.76 -11.86 22.97
CA ASP A 194 5.11 -10.71 23.66
C ASP A 194 6.11 -9.80 24.37
N LYS A 195 7.18 -10.37 24.95
CA LYS A 195 8.20 -9.59 25.67
C LYS A 195 9.09 -8.81 24.70
N ALA A 196 9.54 -9.45 23.63
CA ALA A 196 10.36 -8.81 22.61
C ALA A 196 9.55 -7.74 21.85
N LEU A 197 8.31 -8.05 21.48
CA LEU A 197 7.41 -7.10 20.82
C LEU A 197 7.18 -5.86 21.68
N ARG A 198 6.86 -6.05 22.98
CA ARG A 198 6.63 -4.93 23.88
C ARG A 198 7.87 -4.05 23.99
N ALA A 199 9.04 -4.65 24.20
CA ALA A 199 10.31 -3.91 24.29
C ALA A 199 10.60 -3.09 23.03
N GLU A 200 10.32 -3.65 21.84
CA GLU A 200 10.53 -2.96 20.58
C GLU A 200 9.55 -1.81 20.36
N VAL A 201 8.27 -2.01 20.70
CA VAL A 201 7.25 -0.94 20.64
C VAL A 201 7.60 0.20 21.61
N GLU A 202 8.04 -0.11 22.84
CA GLU A 202 8.48 0.88 23.83
C GLU A 202 9.69 1.65 23.33
N ARG A 203 10.70 0.97 22.79
CA ARG A 203 11.90 1.59 22.21
C ARG A 203 11.54 2.61 21.12
N ILE A 204 10.64 2.22 20.21
CA ILE A 204 10.21 3.09 19.10
C ILE A 204 9.34 4.23 19.61
N TYR A 205 8.44 3.98 20.56
CA TYR A 205 7.61 5.00 21.18
C TYR A 205 8.48 6.09 21.83
N ASP A 206 9.45 5.70 22.66
CA ASP A 206 10.32 6.63 23.38
C ASP A 206 11.20 7.45 22.40
N ARG A 207 11.68 6.84 21.30
CA ARG A 207 12.42 7.54 20.25
C ARG A 207 11.58 8.63 19.58
N ILE A 208 10.30 8.35 19.28
CA ILE A 208 9.41 9.32 18.63
C ILE A 208 9.13 10.50 19.60
N THR A 209 8.87 10.20 20.88
CA THR A 209 8.53 11.24 21.87
C THR A 209 9.69 12.14 22.25
N ILE A 210 10.94 11.68 22.14
CA ILE A 210 12.14 12.51 22.34
C ILE A 210 12.39 13.46 21.17
N SER A 211 11.87 13.12 19.97
CA SER A 211 12.09 13.89 18.73
C SER A 211 11.01 14.94 18.46
N ILE A 212 10.00 15.04 19.34
CA ILE A 212 8.94 16.07 19.34
C ILE A 212 9.27 17.14 20.37
#